data_135ec3ba8d14159fc4090eb9fa820e4a
#
_entry.id   135ec3ba8d14159fc4090eb9fa820e4a
#
_cell.length_a   1.000
_cell.length_b   1.000
_cell.length_c   1.000
_cell.angle_alpha   90.00
_cell.angle_beta   90.00
_cell.angle_gamma   90.00
#
_symmetry.space_group_name_H-M   'P 1'
#
loop_
_entity.id
_entity.type
_entity.pdbx_description
1 polymer ?
#
loop_
_entity_poly.entity_id
_entity_poly.type
_entity_poly.pdbx_seq_one_letter_code
_entity_poly.pdbx_strand_id
1 'polypeptide(L)'
;EKALNYGISFRQGFFINNKEGDITIDYYVTNFENQVVVDWEKQSELHFYNLEGKSFAKSFQIEIDYQFSENINFKSAYKNYDVKKQYNSGLKQNPLTPKNRFFFNLDVSTNLNDKGANWKYDFTYNWVGKQRLPLHTSLSFLNGYSPSYSLINTQLTRVFSKKLEIYIGGENMGNYTQENPILGSGNPYGLDFDSSIIYAPIHGSLVYLGLRF
;
A
#
# COMPACT_ATOMS: atom_id res chain seq x y z
N GLU A 1 19.04 -16.22 -10.65
CA GLU A 1 17.56 -16.23 -10.78
C GLU A 1 17.18 -16.05 -12.25
N LYS A 2 16.11 -16.72 -12.67
CA LYS A 2 15.58 -16.64 -14.04
C LYS A 2 14.05 -16.49 -13.96
N ALA A 3 13.52 -15.50 -14.68
CA ALA A 3 12.10 -15.24 -14.74
C ALA A 3 11.69 -14.76 -16.14
N LEU A 4 10.47 -15.12 -16.54
CA LEU A 4 9.80 -14.62 -17.73
C LEU A 4 8.70 -13.64 -17.30
N ASN A 5 8.79 -12.38 -17.78
CA ASN A 5 7.79 -11.35 -17.54
C ASN A 5 7.13 -10.95 -18.86
N TYR A 6 5.81 -10.86 -18.87
CA TYR A 6 5.02 -10.37 -19.98
C TYR A 6 3.74 -9.73 -19.50
N GLY A 7 3.16 -8.84 -20.29
CA GLY A 7 1.95 -8.15 -19.91
C GLY A 7 1.43 -7.25 -21.00
N ILE A 8 0.36 -6.56 -20.68
CA ILE A 8 -0.29 -5.58 -21.53
C ILE A 8 -0.66 -4.35 -20.68
N SER A 9 -0.46 -3.19 -21.28
CA SER A 9 -0.86 -1.89 -20.74
C SER A 9 -1.77 -1.20 -21.75
N PHE A 10 -2.87 -0.65 -21.24
CA PHE A 10 -3.81 0.17 -22.01
C PHE A 10 -3.96 1.50 -21.31
N ARG A 11 -3.81 2.60 -22.08
CA ARG A 11 -4.06 3.95 -21.57
C ARG A 11 -4.97 4.68 -22.54
N GLN A 12 -6.00 5.33 -22.01
CA GLN A 12 -6.98 6.10 -22.75
C GLN A 12 -7.25 7.42 -22.04
N GLY A 13 -6.97 8.54 -22.72
CA GLY A 13 -7.46 9.86 -22.33
C GLY A 13 -8.93 10.00 -22.69
N PHE A 14 -9.67 10.74 -21.90
CA PHE A 14 -11.08 11.06 -22.14
C PHE A 14 -11.41 12.50 -21.71
N PHE A 15 -12.52 13.02 -22.21
CA PHE A 15 -13.03 14.32 -21.83
C PHE A 15 -14.48 14.18 -21.34
N ILE A 16 -14.76 14.71 -20.16
CA ILE A 16 -16.10 14.82 -19.60
C ILE A 16 -16.29 16.27 -19.17
N ASN A 17 -17.36 16.93 -19.67
CA ASN A 17 -17.64 18.35 -19.39
C ASN A 17 -16.44 19.28 -19.68
N ASN A 18 -15.74 19.06 -20.80
CA ASN A 18 -14.53 19.80 -21.21
C ASN A 18 -13.36 19.72 -20.22
N LYS A 19 -13.33 18.70 -19.36
CA LYS A 19 -12.23 18.41 -18.43
C LYS A 19 -11.57 17.10 -18.81
N GLU A 20 -10.24 17.09 -18.66
CA GLU A 20 -9.41 15.96 -19.05
C GLU A 20 -9.42 14.87 -17.96
N GLY A 21 -9.32 13.65 -18.41
CA GLY A 21 -9.08 12.50 -17.56
C GLY A 21 -8.34 11.42 -18.32
N ASP A 22 -7.71 10.55 -17.56
CA ASP A 22 -6.99 9.37 -18.04
C ASP A 22 -7.47 8.13 -17.31
N ILE A 23 -7.60 7.04 -18.05
CA ILE A 23 -7.73 5.69 -17.50
C ILE A 23 -6.55 4.85 -17.95
N THR A 24 -5.91 4.16 -17.02
CA THR A 24 -4.82 3.22 -17.30
C THR A 24 -5.20 1.86 -16.74
N ILE A 25 -5.02 0.81 -17.53
CA ILE A 25 -5.25 -0.59 -17.14
C ILE A 25 -4.00 -1.38 -17.48
N ASP A 26 -3.44 -2.04 -16.48
CA ASP A 26 -2.23 -2.84 -16.60
C ASP A 26 -2.48 -4.28 -16.15
N TYR A 27 -1.99 -5.23 -16.92
CA TYR A 27 -1.94 -6.63 -16.52
C TYR A 27 -0.59 -7.23 -16.85
N TYR A 28 0.10 -7.74 -15.82
CA TYR A 28 1.43 -8.35 -15.94
C TYR A 28 1.46 -9.71 -15.27
N VAL A 29 2.22 -10.62 -15.88
CA VAL A 29 2.51 -11.94 -15.34
C VAL A 29 4.02 -12.14 -15.33
N THR A 30 4.55 -12.54 -14.19
CA THR A 30 5.94 -12.99 -14.04
C THR A 30 5.93 -14.44 -13.60
N ASN A 31 6.55 -15.30 -14.38
CA ASN A 31 6.79 -16.69 -14.02
C ASN A 31 8.27 -16.84 -13.64
N PHE A 32 8.54 -17.37 -12.46
CA PHE A 32 9.89 -17.64 -12.00
C PHE A 32 10.28 -19.08 -12.33
N GLU A 33 11.36 -19.25 -13.07
CA GLU A 33 11.93 -20.56 -13.43
C GLU A 33 13.00 -20.98 -12.43
N ASN A 34 13.74 -20.01 -11.88
CA ASN A 34 14.78 -20.24 -10.89
C ASN A 34 14.79 -19.05 -9.91
N GLN A 35 14.56 -19.33 -8.64
CA GLN A 35 14.49 -18.35 -7.58
C GLN A 35 14.98 -18.95 -6.25
N VAL A 36 15.68 -18.18 -5.45
CA VAL A 36 15.91 -18.54 -4.05
C VAL A 36 14.62 -18.33 -3.27
N VAL A 37 14.15 -19.38 -2.63
CA VAL A 37 13.01 -19.33 -1.72
C VAL A 37 13.51 -19.08 -0.32
N VAL A 38 13.01 -18.03 0.30
CA VAL A 38 13.16 -17.76 1.74
C VAL A 38 11.89 -18.27 2.39
N ASP A 39 12.00 -19.35 3.13
CA ASP A 39 10.88 -20.04 3.77
C ASP A 39 10.95 -19.83 5.29
N TRP A 40 9.97 -19.13 5.79
CA TRP A 40 9.74 -18.81 7.21
C TRP A 40 8.34 -19.23 7.65
N GLU A 41 7.85 -20.33 7.03
CA GLU A 41 6.55 -20.90 7.35
C GLU A 41 6.51 -21.59 8.72
N LYS A 42 7.66 -21.94 9.27
CA LYS A 42 7.78 -22.48 10.61
C LYS A 42 8.26 -21.38 11.58
N GLN A 43 7.60 -21.32 12.72
CA GLN A 43 7.97 -20.41 13.81
C GLN A 43 9.43 -20.63 14.22
N SER A 44 10.18 -19.54 14.37
CA SER A 44 11.59 -19.51 14.80
C SER A 44 12.58 -20.22 13.85
N GLU A 45 12.17 -20.59 12.64
CA GLU A 45 13.03 -21.20 11.63
C GLU A 45 13.03 -20.38 10.34
N LEU A 46 14.19 -20.26 9.71
CA LEU A 46 14.36 -19.62 8.41
C LEU A 46 15.14 -20.57 7.50
N HIS A 47 14.52 -21.01 6.42
CA HIS A 47 15.12 -21.92 5.44
C HIS A 47 15.36 -21.23 4.12
N PHE A 48 16.49 -21.55 3.47
CA PHE A 48 16.85 -21.05 2.15
C PHE A 48 17.09 -22.26 1.23
N TYR A 49 16.40 -22.27 0.10
CA TYR A 49 16.56 -23.31 -0.91
C TYR A 49 16.23 -22.79 -2.32
N ASN A 50 16.67 -23.50 -3.33
CA ASN A 50 16.29 -23.20 -4.69
C ASN A 50 14.83 -23.63 -4.95
N LEU A 51 14.14 -22.81 -5.75
CA LEU A 51 12.77 -23.10 -6.15
C LEU A 51 12.70 -24.45 -6.91
N GLU A 52 11.89 -25.35 -6.39
CA GLU A 52 11.46 -26.56 -7.07
C GLU A 52 9.95 -26.50 -7.30
N GLY A 53 9.54 -26.28 -8.55
CA GLY A 53 8.13 -26.14 -8.91
C GLY A 53 7.74 -24.75 -9.42
N LYS A 54 6.49 -24.35 -9.20
CA LYS A 54 5.92 -23.13 -9.78
C LYS A 54 5.96 -21.97 -8.81
N SER A 55 6.43 -20.81 -9.30
CA SER A 55 6.33 -19.54 -8.60
C SER A 55 5.93 -18.48 -9.60
N PHE A 56 4.98 -17.62 -9.23
CA PHE A 56 4.49 -16.59 -10.13
C PHE A 56 3.99 -15.36 -9.38
N ALA A 57 3.99 -14.22 -10.09
CA ALA A 57 3.31 -12.99 -9.70
C ALA A 57 2.38 -12.56 -10.84
N LYS A 58 1.10 -12.33 -10.52
CA LYS A 58 0.11 -11.73 -11.42
C LYS A 58 -0.32 -10.39 -10.85
N SER A 59 -0.20 -9.34 -11.63
CA SER A 59 -0.57 -7.98 -11.24
C SER A 59 -1.63 -7.46 -12.20
N PHE A 60 -2.75 -7.05 -11.65
CA PHE A 60 -3.77 -6.26 -12.35
C PHE A 60 -3.89 -4.91 -11.64
N GLN A 61 -3.88 -3.82 -12.39
CA GLN A 61 -4.08 -2.47 -11.87
C GLN A 61 -5.00 -1.70 -12.80
N ILE A 62 -5.91 -0.95 -12.22
CA ILE A 62 -6.68 0.09 -12.90
C ILE A 62 -6.47 1.39 -12.17
N GLU A 63 -6.22 2.46 -12.91
CA GLU A 63 -5.99 3.81 -12.40
C GLU A 63 -6.84 4.79 -13.18
N ILE A 64 -7.46 5.73 -12.50
CA ILE A 64 -8.24 6.82 -13.07
C ILE A 64 -7.72 8.12 -12.45
N ASP A 65 -7.35 9.07 -13.31
CA ASP A 65 -7.05 10.45 -12.97
C ASP A 65 -8.06 11.34 -13.68
N TYR A 66 -8.72 12.26 -12.98
CA TYR A 66 -9.73 13.12 -13.58
C TYR A 66 -9.76 14.49 -12.93
N GLN A 67 -9.59 15.50 -13.76
CA GLN A 67 -9.76 16.90 -13.38
C GLN A 67 -11.26 17.27 -13.38
N PHE A 68 -11.91 17.14 -12.23
CA PHE A 68 -13.34 17.47 -12.10
C PHE A 68 -13.63 18.95 -12.36
N SER A 69 -12.74 19.84 -11.91
CA SER A 69 -12.79 21.28 -12.16
C SER A 69 -11.36 21.86 -12.20
N GLU A 70 -11.21 23.16 -12.46
CA GLU A 70 -9.91 23.83 -12.38
C GLU A 70 -9.26 23.73 -10.99
N ASN A 71 -10.08 23.51 -9.98
CA ASN A 71 -9.71 23.53 -8.58
C ASN A 71 -9.84 22.19 -7.88
N ILE A 72 -10.34 21.17 -8.59
CA ILE A 72 -10.61 19.85 -8.01
C ILE A 72 -10.07 18.79 -8.96
N ASN A 73 -9.12 18.00 -8.46
CA ASN A 73 -8.61 16.81 -9.13
C ASN A 73 -8.77 15.59 -8.23
N PHE A 74 -9.09 14.45 -8.80
CA PHE A 74 -9.05 13.20 -8.06
C PHE A 74 -8.30 12.11 -8.82
N LYS A 75 -7.66 11.25 -8.07
CA LYS A 75 -6.99 10.07 -8.56
C LYS A 75 -7.46 8.86 -7.78
N SER A 76 -7.77 7.78 -8.49
CA SER A 76 -8.16 6.52 -7.87
C SER A 76 -7.42 5.37 -8.52
N ALA A 77 -6.98 4.41 -7.73
CA ALA A 77 -6.33 3.22 -8.22
C ALA A 77 -6.76 1.98 -7.44
N TYR A 78 -7.00 0.89 -8.15
CA TYR A 78 -7.20 -0.42 -7.55
C TYR A 78 -6.15 -1.39 -8.09
N LYS A 79 -5.53 -2.15 -7.20
CA LYS A 79 -4.54 -3.17 -7.54
C LYS A 79 -4.92 -4.51 -6.95
N ASN A 80 -4.91 -5.55 -7.81
CA ASN A 80 -4.92 -6.95 -7.41
C ASN A 80 -3.57 -7.57 -7.72
N TYR A 81 -2.95 -8.20 -6.72
CA TYR A 81 -1.61 -8.75 -6.82
C TYR A 81 -1.56 -10.17 -6.25
N ASP A 82 -1.63 -11.18 -7.13
CA ASP A 82 -1.60 -12.59 -6.75
C ASP A 82 -0.18 -13.14 -6.93
N VAL A 83 0.55 -13.23 -5.82
CA VAL A 83 1.93 -13.74 -5.77
C VAL A 83 1.93 -15.05 -5.02
N LYS A 84 2.32 -16.13 -5.71
CA LYS A 84 2.44 -17.45 -5.12
C LYS A 84 3.82 -18.04 -5.34
N LYS A 85 4.32 -18.70 -4.31
CA LYS A 85 5.59 -19.42 -4.32
C LYS A 85 5.37 -20.87 -3.93
N GLN A 86 6.15 -21.75 -4.56
CA GLN A 86 6.25 -23.14 -4.14
C GLN A 86 7.15 -23.22 -2.91
N TYR A 87 6.57 -23.55 -1.78
CA TYR A 87 7.26 -23.91 -0.55
C TYR A 87 7.32 -25.43 -0.43
N ASN A 88 8.15 -25.96 0.46
CA ASN A 88 8.15 -27.40 0.79
C ASN A 88 6.77 -27.89 1.25
N SER A 89 5.99 -26.99 1.85
CA SER A 89 4.60 -27.22 2.30
C SER A 89 3.54 -26.99 1.21
N GLY A 90 3.95 -26.80 -0.06
CA GLY A 90 3.06 -26.61 -1.20
C GLY A 90 3.04 -25.18 -1.75
N LEU A 91 2.23 -24.97 -2.78
CA LEU A 91 2.06 -23.65 -3.43
C LEU A 91 1.20 -22.74 -2.55
N LYS A 92 1.81 -21.68 -2.02
CA LYS A 92 1.13 -20.73 -1.12
C LYS A 92 1.32 -19.28 -1.59
N GLN A 93 0.40 -18.41 -1.17
CA GLN A 93 0.53 -16.97 -1.35
C GLN A 93 1.76 -16.47 -0.58
N ASN A 94 2.49 -15.51 -1.17
CA ASN A 94 3.63 -14.88 -0.51
C ASN A 94 3.16 -14.18 0.78
N PRO A 95 3.80 -14.43 1.93
CA PRO A 95 3.38 -13.79 3.19
C PRO A 95 3.61 -12.28 3.16
N LEU A 96 2.87 -11.55 3.99
CA LEU A 96 2.90 -10.09 4.15
C LEU A 96 2.74 -9.32 2.83
N THR A 97 2.06 -9.96 1.86
CA THR A 97 1.78 -9.36 0.56
C THR A 97 0.27 -9.22 0.38
N PRO A 98 -0.30 -8.01 0.48
CA PRO A 98 -1.73 -7.82 0.33
C PRO A 98 -2.15 -8.09 -1.11
N LYS A 99 -3.18 -8.95 -1.25
CA LYS A 99 -3.72 -9.30 -2.56
C LYS A 99 -4.44 -8.11 -3.21
N ASN A 100 -5.12 -7.30 -2.44
CA ASN A 100 -5.91 -6.18 -2.92
C ASN A 100 -5.50 -4.89 -2.22
N ARG A 101 -5.41 -3.81 -2.99
CA ARG A 101 -5.21 -2.45 -2.49
C ARG A 101 -6.12 -1.50 -3.24
N PHE A 102 -6.60 -0.49 -2.53
CA PHE A 102 -7.31 0.62 -3.11
C PHE A 102 -6.70 1.93 -2.63
N PHE A 103 -6.53 2.84 -3.55
CA PHE A 103 -6.02 4.19 -3.32
C PHE A 103 -7.03 5.19 -3.86
N PHE A 104 -7.25 6.26 -3.12
CA PHE A 104 -7.99 7.42 -3.57
C PHE A 104 -7.30 8.67 -3.05
N ASN A 105 -7.14 9.65 -3.92
CA ASN A 105 -6.64 10.98 -3.58
C ASN A 105 -7.58 12.04 -4.13
N LEU A 106 -7.79 13.11 -3.38
CA LEU A 106 -8.58 14.28 -3.73
C LEU A 106 -7.76 15.52 -3.42
N ASP A 107 -7.45 16.27 -4.48
CA ASP A 107 -6.84 17.60 -4.40
C ASP A 107 -7.89 18.67 -4.63
N VAL A 108 -8.00 19.60 -3.71
CA VAL A 108 -8.90 20.76 -3.81
C VAL A 108 -8.10 22.03 -3.59
N SER A 109 -8.28 23.02 -4.45
CA SER A 109 -7.68 24.35 -4.25
C SER A 109 -8.72 25.45 -4.41
N THR A 110 -8.54 26.57 -3.72
CA THR A 110 -9.32 27.78 -4.02
C THR A 110 -8.66 28.54 -5.16
N ASN A 111 -9.42 29.41 -5.81
CA ASN A 111 -8.84 30.32 -6.79
C ASN A 111 -7.77 31.22 -6.17
N LEU A 112 -6.77 31.56 -6.96
CA LEU A 112 -5.76 32.53 -6.57
C LEU A 112 -6.42 33.92 -6.41
N ASN A 113 -6.10 34.61 -5.32
CA ASN A 113 -6.47 36.01 -5.18
C ASN A 113 -5.43 36.89 -5.92
N ASP A 114 -5.67 38.20 -5.95
CA ASP A 114 -4.80 39.20 -6.63
C ASP A 114 -3.34 39.21 -6.14
N LYS A 115 -3.08 38.68 -4.95
CA LYS A 115 -1.74 38.53 -4.36
C LYS A 115 -1.12 37.16 -4.62
N GLY A 116 -1.77 36.28 -5.40
CA GLY A 116 -1.33 34.95 -5.68
C GLY A 116 -1.46 33.98 -4.50
N ALA A 117 -2.36 34.29 -3.55
CA ALA A 117 -2.60 33.46 -2.37
C ALA A 117 -3.82 32.55 -2.57
N ASN A 118 -3.76 31.33 -2.08
CA ASN A 118 -4.88 30.39 -2.08
C ASN A 118 -4.80 29.40 -0.91
N TRP A 119 -5.83 28.56 -0.78
CA TRP A 119 -5.84 27.39 0.05
C TRP A 119 -5.72 26.14 -0.82
N LYS A 120 -5.01 25.12 -0.33
CA LYS A 120 -4.97 23.78 -0.93
C LYS A 120 -5.33 22.77 0.15
N TYR A 121 -6.14 21.82 -0.20
CA TYR A 121 -6.50 20.68 0.65
C TYR A 121 -6.20 19.39 -0.10
N ASP A 122 -5.43 18.52 0.52
CA ASP A 122 -5.14 17.17 0.05
C ASP A 122 -5.78 16.14 0.99
N PHE A 123 -6.43 15.16 0.41
CA PHE A 123 -7.00 14.03 1.12
C PHE A 123 -6.58 12.75 0.43
N THR A 124 -5.98 11.83 1.17
CA THR A 124 -5.57 10.52 0.68
C THR A 124 -6.18 9.42 1.52
N TYR A 125 -6.82 8.47 0.86
CA TYR A 125 -7.35 7.24 1.45
C TYR A 125 -6.64 6.04 0.85
N ASN A 126 -6.06 5.18 1.71
CA ASN A 126 -5.45 3.91 1.33
C ASN A 126 -6.15 2.77 2.05
N TRP A 127 -6.68 1.82 1.31
CA TRP A 127 -7.16 0.55 1.85
C TRP A 127 -6.22 -0.57 1.47
N VAL A 128 -5.84 -1.38 2.47
CA VAL A 128 -4.98 -2.54 2.33
C VAL A 128 -5.78 -3.79 2.72
N GLY A 129 -5.92 -4.70 1.77
CA GLY A 129 -6.62 -5.96 1.97
C GLY A 129 -5.84 -6.93 2.84
N LYS A 130 -6.47 -8.04 3.18
CA LYS A 130 -5.87 -9.11 3.96
C LYS A 130 -4.56 -9.61 3.35
N GLN A 131 -3.60 -9.93 4.22
CA GLN A 131 -2.30 -10.49 3.88
C GLN A 131 -2.19 -11.87 4.52
N ARG A 132 -1.63 -12.85 3.80
CA ARG A 132 -1.30 -14.13 4.42
C ARG A 132 -0.18 -13.92 5.45
N LEU A 133 -0.33 -14.51 6.59
CA LEU A 133 0.68 -14.51 7.64
C LEU A 133 1.43 -15.85 7.65
N PRO A 134 2.71 -15.87 8.04
CA PRO A 134 3.40 -17.08 8.42
C PRO A 134 2.68 -17.77 9.60
N LEU A 135 2.92 -19.06 9.76
CA LEU A 135 2.35 -19.79 10.90
C LEU A 135 3.04 -19.36 12.20
N HIS A 136 2.25 -18.87 13.14
CA HIS A 136 2.70 -18.51 14.48
C HIS A 136 1.60 -18.83 15.50
N THR A 137 1.97 -19.45 16.60
CA THR A 137 1.02 -19.89 17.66
C THR A 137 0.23 -18.74 18.22
N SER A 138 0.86 -17.60 18.50
CA SER A 138 0.23 -16.39 19.02
C SER A 138 -0.73 -15.70 18.04
N LEU A 139 -0.73 -16.08 16.75
CA LEU A 139 -1.60 -15.52 15.70
C LEU A 139 -2.66 -16.51 15.23
N SER A 140 -2.83 -17.64 15.91
CA SER A 140 -3.79 -18.69 15.51
C SER A 140 -5.22 -18.18 15.39
N PHE A 141 -5.62 -17.16 16.17
CA PHE A 141 -6.93 -16.53 16.11
C PHE A 141 -7.20 -15.77 14.80
N LEU A 142 -6.17 -15.42 14.03
CA LEU A 142 -6.27 -14.75 12.72
C LEU A 142 -6.47 -15.72 11.55
N ASN A 143 -6.48 -17.04 11.81
CA ASN A 143 -6.64 -18.06 10.76
C ASN A 143 -5.69 -17.89 9.57
N GLY A 144 -4.46 -17.45 9.82
CA GLY A 144 -3.40 -17.29 8.84
C GLY A 144 -3.50 -16.04 7.94
N TYR A 145 -4.40 -15.10 8.26
CA TYR A 145 -4.53 -13.84 7.51
C TYR A 145 -4.65 -12.63 8.45
N SER A 146 -3.98 -11.54 8.07
CA SER A 146 -4.16 -10.27 8.77
C SER A 146 -5.58 -9.72 8.57
N PRO A 147 -6.08 -8.84 9.44
CA PRO A 147 -7.18 -7.95 9.12
C PRO A 147 -6.85 -7.08 7.90
N SER A 148 -7.87 -6.61 7.17
CA SER A 148 -7.73 -5.48 6.27
C SER A 148 -7.81 -4.18 7.06
N TYR A 149 -7.18 -3.11 6.54
CA TYR A 149 -7.19 -1.83 7.22
C TYR A 149 -7.18 -0.66 6.23
N SER A 150 -7.48 0.53 6.76
CA SER A 150 -7.47 1.78 5.99
C SER A 150 -6.62 2.82 6.68
N LEU A 151 -5.93 3.63 5.87
CA LEU A 151 -5.16 4.79 6.31
C LEU A 151 -5.71 6.03 5.64
N ILE A 152 -5.90 7.08 6.43
CA ILE A 152 -6.36 8.38 5.97
C ILE A 152 -5.25 9.39 6.28
N ASN A 153 -4.80 10.09 5.24
CA ASN A 153 -3.86 11.20 5.37
C ASN A 153 -4.51 12.45 4.83
N THR A 154 -4.22 13.60 5.44
CA THR A 154 -4.78 14.87 4.99
C THR A 154 -3.80 16.00 5.24
N GLN A 155 -3.85 17.02 4.38
CA GLN A 155 -3.05 18.23 4.55
C GLN A 155 -3.86 19.46 4.12
N LEU A 156 -3.82 20.50 4.95
CA LEU A 156 -4.31 21.83 4.61
C LEU A 156 -3.12 22.76 4.47
N THR A 157 -3.01 23.41 3.32
CA THR A 157 -1.93 24.36 3.02
C THR A 157 -2.51 25.74 2.75
N ARG A 158 -1.95 26.75 3.40
CA ARG A 158 -2.18 28.15 3.07
C ARG A 158 -0.99 28.68 2.29
N VAL A 159 -1.21 29.00 1.04
CA VAL A 159 -0.27 29.75 0.20
C VAL A 159 -0.52 31.23 0.44
N PHE A 160 0.47 31.98 0.89
CA PHE A 160 0.40 33.42 1.10
C PHE A 160 0.97 34.19 -0.10
N SER A 161 2.00 33.61 -0.73
CA SER A 161 2.67 34.16 -1.91
C SER A 161 3.47 33.06 -2.62
N LYS A 162 4.11 33.38 -3.74
CA LYS A 162 5.03 32.45 -4.43
C LYS A 162 6.24 32.00 -3.57
N LYS A 163 6.49 32.69 -2.45
CA LYS A 163 7.66 32.46 -1.58
C LYS A 163 7.29 31.96 -0.17
N LEU A 164 6.00 31.91 0.17
CA LEU A 164 5.59 31.55 1.53
C LEU A 164 4.36 30.67 1.53
N GLU A 165 4.51 29.49 2.08
CA GLU A 165 3.42 28.55 2.36
C GLU A 165 3.53 28.06 3.80
N ILE A 166 2.38 27.90 4.46
CA ILE A 166 2.26 27.23 5.75
C ILE A 166 1.31 26.05 5.57
N TYR A 167 1.66 24.90 6.12
CA TYR A 167 0.81 23.72 6.03
C TYR A 167 0.72 22.98 7.37
N ILE A 168 -0.43 22.40 7.61
CA ILE A 168 -0.70 21.44 8.68
C ILE A 168 -1.22 20.17 8.05
N GLY A 169 -0.74 19.04 8.50
CA GLY A 169 -1.19 17.76 7.98
C GLY A 169 -1.24 16.69 9.06
N GLY A 170 -1.85 15.58 8.71
CA GLY A 170 -1.93 14.41 9.56
C GLY A 170 -1.86 13.13 8.74
N GLU A 171 -1.13 12.17 9.26
CA GLU A 171 -1.01 10.82 8.75
C GLU A 171 -1.74 9.85 9.66
N ASN A 172 -2.29 8.79 9.06
CA ASN A 172 -3.05 7.77 9.78
C ASN A 172 -4.11 8.38 10.71
N MET A 173 -4.92 9.32 10.20
CA MET A 173 -5.93 10.03 10.97
C MET A 173 -7.02 9.12 11.53
N GLY A 174 -7.15 7.90 11.00
CA GLY A 174 -7.99 6.84 11.57
C GLY A 174 -7.38 6.14 12.79
N ASN A 175 -6.16 6.51 13.17
CA ASN A 175 -5.39 5.93 14.28
C ASN A 175 -5.33 4.40 14.27
N TYR A 176 -5.27 3.80 13.07
CA TYR A 176 -5.16 2.36 12.96
C TYR A 176 -3.73 1.89 13.29
N THR A 177 -3.61 0.90 14.16
CA THR A 177 -2.33 0.26 14.48
C THR A 177 -2.50 -1.25 14.52
N GLN A 178 -1.40 -1.96 14.24
CA GLN A 178 -1.34 -3.40 14.46
C GLN A 178 -1.38 -3.70 15.95
N GLU A 179 -2.29 -4.57 16.36
CA GLU A 179 -2.28 -5.13 17.71
C GLU A 179 -1.09 -6.07 17.88
N ASN A 180 -0.36 -5.93 18.99
CA ASN A 180 0.78 -6.78 19.36
C ASN A 180 1.81 -6.95 18.22
N PRO A 181 2.47 -5.87 17.75
CA PRO A 181 3.43 -5.95 16.66
C PRO A 181 4.69 -6.78 17.00
N ILE A 182 4.97 -6.96 18.28
CA ILE A 182 6.04 -7.83 18.79
C ILE A 182 5.39 -8.98 19.54
N LEU A 183 5.40 -10.15 18.93
CA LEU A 183 4.83 -11.36 19.53
C LEU A 183 5.78 -11.86 20.64
N GLY A 184 5.19 -12.39 21.71
CA GLY A 184 5.97 -12.91 22.83
C GLY A 184 6.83 -11.88 23.56
N SER A 185 6.49 -10.58 23.49
CA SER A 185 7.30 -9.46 24.02
C SER A 185 7.59 -9.57 25.53
N GLY A 186 6.79 -10.29 26.29
CA GLY A 186 7.02 -10.56 27.73
C GLY A 186 8.22 -11.48 28.02
N ASN A 187 8.69 -12.24 27.03
CA ASN A 187 9.88 -13.08 27.13
C ASN A 187 10.70 -13.03 25.85
N PRO A 188 11.59 -12.02 25.67
CA PRO A 188 12.37 -11.82 24.46
C PRO A 188 13.31 -12.98 24.08
N TYR A 189 13.59 -13.87 25.03
CA TYR A 189 14.43 -15.06 24.81
C TYR A 189 13.58 -16.35 24.65
N GLY A 190 12.26 -16.22 24.65
CA GLY A 190 11.35 -17.35 24.49
C GLY A 190 11.18 -17.73 23.01
N LEU A 191 10.72 -18.97 22.79
CA LEU A 191 10.44 -19.49 21.44
C LEU A 191 9.29 -18.77 20.73
N ASP A 192 8.42 -18.08 21.47
CA ASP A 192 7.28 -17.33 20.93
C ASP A 192 7.61 -15.87 20.64
N PHE A 193 8.88 -15.43 20.86
CA PHE A 193 9.28 -14.07 20.51
C PHE A 193 9.46 -13.93 19.01
N ASP A 194 8.73 -13.01 18.40
CA ASP A 194 8.85 -12.68 16.98
C ASP A 194 8.48 -11.21 16.73
N SER A 195 9.36 -10.48 16.07
CA SER A 195 9.19 -9.09 15.64
C SER A 195 9.14 -8.94 14.12
N SER A 196 9.10 -10.03 13.37
CA SER A 196 9.15 -10.03 11.90
C SER A 196 7.76 -9.94 11.24
N ILE A 197 6.67 -10.25 11.98
CA ILE A 197 5.31 -10.32 11.43
C ILE A 197 4.60 -8.96 11.60
N ILE A 198 5.06 -7.97 10.84
CA ILE A 198 4.47 -6.64 10.83
C ILE A 198 3.68 -6.48 9.52
N TYR A 199 2.34 -6.44 9.62
CA TYR A 199 1.43 -6.32 8.48
C TYR A 199 0.75 -4.95 8.37
N ALA A 200 0.84 -4.10 9.41
CA ALA A 200 0.18 -2.80 9.47
C ALA A 200 1.05 -1.78 10.25
N PRO A 201 0.68 -0.50 10.27
CA PRO A 201 1.41 0.51 11.04
C PRO A 201 1.53 0.15 12.52
N ILE A 202 2.69 0.40 13.09
CA ILE A 202 2.96 0.24 14.52
C ILE A 202 2.81 1.55 15.30
N HIS A 203 2.73 2.67 14.59
CA HIS A 203 2.48 4.00 15.14
C HIS A 203 1.09 4.49 14.77
N GLY A 204 0.44 5.14 15.69
CA GLY A 204 -0.87 5.75 15.50
C GLY A 204 -0.83 7.05 14.66
N SER A 205 -1.80 7.91 14.87
CA SER A 205 -1.90 9.18 14.16
C SER A 205 -0.69 10.08 14.45
N LEU A 206 -0.21 10.74 13.40
CA LEU A 206 0.86 11.72 13.46
C LEU A 206 0.35 13.05 12.89
N VAL A 207 0.59 14.16 13.60
CA VAL A 207 0.27 15.50 13.11
C VAL A 207 1.56 16.28 12.92
N TYR A 208 1.66 17.00 11.84
CA TYR A 208 2.81 17.83 11.51
C TYR A 208 2.41 19.22 11.07
N LEU A 209 3.29 20.19 11.32
CA LEU A 209 3.20 21.58 10.86
C LEU A 209 4.49 21.92 10.13
N GLY A 210 4.37 22.61 9.02
CA GLY A 210 5.54 23.02 8.24
C GLY A 210 5.38 24.38 7.59
N LEU A 211 6.53 24.93 7.24
CA LEU A 211 6.69 26.21 6.56
C LEU A 211 7.63 25.99 5.38
N ARG A 212 7.27 26.56 4.22
CA ARG A 212 8.10 26.58 3.02
C ARG A 212 8.26 28.02 2.56
N PHE A 213 9.49 28.42 2.28
CA PHE A 213 9.86 29.76 1.82
C PHE A 213 10.93 29.71 0.76
#